data_a910758a6bd4beba8b5e40da4432e8e6
#
_entry.id   a910758a6bd4beba8b5e40da4432e8e6
#
_cell.length_a   1.000
_cell.length_b   1.000
_cell.length_c   1.000
_cell.angle_alpha   90.00
_cell.angle_beta   90.00
_cell.angle_gamma   90.00
#
_symmetry.space_group_name_H-M   'P 1'
#
loop_
_entity.id
_entity.type
_entity.pdbx_description
1 polymer ?
#
loop_
_entity_poly.entity_id
_entity_poly.type
_entity_poly.pdbx_seq_one_letter_code
_entity_poly.pdbx_strand_id
1 'polypeptide(L)'
;AGTTAKLVDERNVNNADIYKIVLLETLLILVLLFVLTRSWKMPIYMMATILVSYLSALGLGLFLVDVLFGYDAISTRVPVYAFIFLVALGIDYNIILISRFMEERKTRKVKEALEIAIRNTGGVISSAGVILAATFAALMTMPISDLFVFVFMVAVGILIDTFLVRGMLLPMLILTF
;
A
#
# COMPACT_ATOMS: atom_id res chain seq x y z
N ALA A 1 40.96 -5.23 -5.35
CA ALA A 1 40.11 -4.74 -4.25
C ALA A 1 39.93 -3.23 -4.39
N GLY A 2 39.05 -2.79 -5.30
CA GLY A 2 38.82 -1.36 -5.58
C GLY A 2 37.45 -0.93 -5.03
N THR A 3 37.24 0.39 -4.96
CA THR A 3 35.95 1.00 -4.58
C THR A 3 34.77 0.46 -5.39
N THR A 4 34.98 0.17 -6.67
CA THR A 4 33.98 -0.43 -7.57
C THR A 4 33.56 -1.83 -7.12
N ALA A 5 34.48 -2.66 -6.64
CA ALA A 5 34.15 -4.00 -6.14
C ALA A 5 33.30 -3.93 -4.85
N LYS A 6 33.63 -2.99 -3.95
CA LYS A 6 32.78 -2.73 -2.77
C LYS A 6 31.37 -2.27 -3.12
N LEU A 7 31.22 -1.39 -4.09
CA LEU A 7 29.92 -0.92 -4.57
C LEU A 7 29.07 -2.03 -5.21
N VAL A 8 29.73 -2.98 -5.91
CA VAL A 8 29.04 -4.16 -6.48
C VAL A 8 28.61 -5.12 -5.37
N ASP A 9 29.48 -5.38 -4.39
CA ASP A 9 29.15 -6.23 -3.25
C ASP A 9 28.04 -5.62 -2.39
N GLU A 10 28.10 -4.32 -2.13
CA GLU A 10 27.02 -3.60 -1.44
C GLU A 10 25.69 -3.66 -2.21
N ARG A 11 25.71 -3.57 -3.54
CA ARG A 11 24.52 -3.75 -4.39
C ARG A 11 23.94 -5.16 -4.28
N ASN A 12 24.79 -6.18 -4.35
CA ASN A 12 24.33 -7.57 -4.31
C ASN A 12 23.77 -7.94 -2.95
N VAL A 13 24.41 -7.52 -1.85
CA VAL A 13 23.92 -7.72 -0.49
C VAL A 13 22.60 -6.97 -0.29
N ASN A 14 22.53 -5.71 -0.71
CA ASN A 14 21.33 -4.89 -0.60
C ASN A 14 20.15 -5.47 -1.38
N ASN A 15 20.36 -6.00 -2.58
CA ASN A 15 19.31 -6.65 -3.36
C ASN A 15 18.82 -7.95 -2.70
N ALA A 16 19.71 -8.77 -2.16
CA ALA A 16 19.33 -9.99 -1.45
C ALA A 16 18.52 -9.68 -0.18
N ASP A 17 18.88 -8.63 0.54
CA ASP A 17 18.16 -8.19 1.74
C ASP A 17 16.80 -7.59 1.41
N ILE A 18 16.68 -6.84 0.31
CA ILE A 18 15.40 -6.34 -0.20
C ILE A 18 14.41 -7.48 -0.45
N TYR A 19 14.83 -8.54 -1.18
CA TYR A 19 13.97 -9.69 -1.44
C TYR A 19 13.54 -10.39 -0.15
N LYS A 20 14.45 -10.52 0.83
CA LYS A 20 14.13 -11.11 2.13
C LYS A 20 13.11 -10.28 2.90
N ILE A 21 13.28 -8.95 2.92
CA ILE A 21 12.38 -8.03 3.61
C ILE A 21 10.99 -8.11 2.99
N VAL A 22 10.87 -7.97 1.67
CA VAL A 22 9.59 -8.03 0.95
C VAL A 22 8.90 -9.38 1.17
N LEU A 23 9.64 -10.48 1.12
CA LEU A 23 9.09 -11.82 1.33
C LEU A 23 8.63 -12.02 2.78
N LEU A 24 9.46 -11.63 3.77
CA LEU A 24 9.13 -11.72 5.19
C LEU A 24 7.91 -10.86 5.53
N GLU A 25 7.87 -9.63 5.05
CA GLU A 25 6.75 -8.71 5.24
C GLU A 25 5.47 -9.30 4.66
N THR A 26 5.49 -9.72 3.39
CA THR A 26 4.35 -10.32 2.72
C THR A 26 3.83 -11.56 3.46
N LEU A 27 4.73 -12.43 3.90
CA LEU A 27 4.38 -13.65 4.61
C LEU A 27 3.79 -13.35 6.01
N LEU A 28 4.41 -12.43 6.76
CA LEU A 28 3.90 -11.99 8.05
C LEU A 28 2.49 -11.43 7.93
N ILE A 29 2.26 -10.59 6.94
CA ILE A 29 0.98 -9.97 6.65
C ILE A 29 -0.08 -11.01 6.30
N LEU A 30 0.23 -11.95 5.41
CA LEU A 30 -0.70 -13.04 5.07
C LEU A 30 -1.08 -13.86 6.29
N VAL A 31 -0.13 -14.17 7.18
CA VAL A 31 -0.40 -14.88 8.42
C VAL A 31 -1.32 -14.08 9.33
N LEU A 32 -1.03 -12.78 9.54
CA LEU A 32 -1.86 -11.91 10.37
C LEU A 32 -3.29 -11.77 9.82
N LEU A 33 -3.42 -11.57 8.51
CA LEU A 33 -4.72 -11.46 7.86
C LEU A 33 -5.50 -12.80 7.93
N PHE A 34 -4.81 -13.92 7.81
CA PHE A 34 -5.42 -15.24 7.96
C PHE A 34 -5.96 -15.45 9.39
N VAL A 35 -5.17 -15.12 10.39
CA VAL A 35 -5.59 -15.21 11.80
C VAL A 35 -6.80 -14.31 12.08
N LEU A 36 -6.79 -13.09 11.52
CA LEU A 36 -7.86 -12.11 11.71
C LEU A 36 -9.16 -12.54 11.04
N THR A 37 -9.10 -12.95 9.77
CA THR A 37 -10.30 -13.21 8.95
C THR A 37 -10.82 -14.63 9.12
N ARG A 38 -10.00 -15.54 9.65
CA ARG A 38 -10.30 -16.99 9.75
C ARG A 38 -10.80 -17.59 8.43
N SER A 39 -10.37 -17.04 7.32
CA SER A 39 -10.73 -17.44 5.96
C SER A 39 -9.49 -17.44 5.08
N TRP A 40 -9.36 -18.38 4.15
CA TRP A 40 -8.25 -18.40 3.19
C TRP A 40 -8.43 -17.41 2.04
N LYS A 41 -9.66 -17.12 1.67
CA LYS A 41 -9.98 -16.27 0.50
C LYS A 41 -9.78 -14.79 0.80
N MET A 42 -10.26 -14.30 1.96
CA MET A 42 -10.17 -12.87 2.31
C MET A 42 -8.74 -12.31 2.31
N PRO A 43 -7.74 -12.96 2.95
CA PRO A 43 -6.36 -12.48 2.89
C PRO A 43 -5.81 -12.35 1.47
N ILE A 44 -6.16 -13.27 0.59
CA ILE A 44 -5.71 -13.26 -0.80
C ILE A 44 -6.28 -12.03 -1.54
N TYR A 45 -7.58 -11.75 -1.38
CA TYR A 45 -8.20 -10.56 -1.98
C TYR A 45 -7.62 -9.26 -1.42
N MET A 46 -7.44 -9.19 -0.10
CA MET A 46 -6.82 -8.04 0.55
C MET A 46 -5.39 -7.81 0.04
N MET A 47 -4.59 -8.87 -0.05
CA MET A 47 -3.23 -8.77 -0.58
C MET A 47 -3.22 -8.38 -2.06
N ALA A 48 -4.10 -8.96 -2.88
CA ALA A 48 -4.22 -8.59 -4.29
C ALA A 48 -4.56 -7.11 -4.47
N THR A 49 -5.49 -6.56 -3.66
CA THR A 49 -5.83 -5.13 -3.72
C THR A 49 -4.68 -4.24 -3.32
N ILE A 50 -3.91 -4.61 -2.29
CA ILE A 50 -2.73 -3.87 -1.85
C ILE A 50 -1.65 -3.87 -2.94
N LEU A 51 -1.40 -5.02 -3.58
CA LEU A 51 -0.44 -5.11 -4.68
C LEU A 51 -0.87 -4.26 -5.89
N VAL A 52 -2.15 -4.28 -6.25
CA VAL A 52 -2.69 -3.40 -7.32
C VAL A 52 -2.51 -1.93 -6.95
N SER A 53 -2.80 -1.56 -5.71
CA SER A 53 -2.58 -0.20 -5.19
C SER A 53 -1.11 0.21 -5.31
N TYR A 54 -0.21 -0.63 -4.84
CA TYR A 54 1.24 -0.37 -4.93
C TYR A 54 1.73 -0.23 -6.36
N LEU A 55 1.36 -1.16 -7.25
CA LEU A 55 1.77 -1.11 -8.65
C LEU A 55 1.22 0.13 -9.37
N SER A 56 -0.02 0.52 -9.07
CA SER A 56 -0.63 1.75 -9.59
C SER A 56 0.09 3.00 -9.07
N ALA A 57 0.42 3.01 -7.78
CA ALA A 57 1.18 4.10 -7.17
C ALA A 57 2.60 4.21 -7.75
N LEU A 58 3.25 3.07 -7.97
CA LEU A 58 4.59 3.01 -8.56
C LEU A 58 4.54 3.50 -10.01
N GLY A 59 3.63 2.96 -10.84
CA GLY A 59 3.53 3.34 -12.23
C GLY A 59 3.14 4.81 -12.42
N LEU A 60 2.08 5.27 -11.74
CA LEU A 60 1.63 6.66 -11.81
C LEU A 60 2.62 7.61 -11.14
N GLY A 61 3.19 7.21 -10.00
CA GLY A 61 4.17 8.01 -9.28
C GLY A 61 5.44 8.25 -10.09
N LEU A 62 6.00 7.21 -10.70
CA LEU A 62 7.17 7.32 -11.58
C LEU A 62 6.86 8.20 -12.81
N PHE A 63 5.72 7.96 -13.45
CA PHE A 63 5.31 8.76 -14.61
C PHE A 63 5.15 10.25 -14.27
N LEU A 64 4.50 10.57 -13.16
CA LEU A 64 4.32 11.95 -12.74
C LEU A 64 5.62 12.62 -12.31
N VAL A 65 6.52 11.89 -11.64
CA VAL A 65 7.84 12.42 -11.23
C VAL A 65 8.69 12.76 -12.46
N ASP A 66 8.69 11.92 -13.47
CA ASP A 66 9.38 12.19 -14.74
C ASP A 66 8.77 13.42 -15.46
N VAL A 67 7.45 13.40 -15.71
CA VAL A 67 6.77 14.43 -16.49
C VAL A 67 6.73 15.80 -15.79
N LEU A 68 6.50 15.83 -14.46
CA LEU A 68 6.31 17.09 -13.72
C LEU A 68 7.62 17.68 -13.19
N PHE A 69 8.57 16.82 -12.84
CA PHE A 69 9.77 17.24 -12.13
C PHE A 69 11.08 16.94 -12.88
N GLY A 70 11.02 16.18 -14.00
CA GLY A 70 12.18 15.90 -14.85
C GLY A 70 13.26 15.05 -14.18
N TYR A 71 12.89 14.12 -13.29
CA TYR A 71 13.83 13.21 -12.67
C TYR A 71 14.06 11.98 -13.56
N ASP A 72 15.17 11.95 -14.28
CA ASP A 72 15.54 10.86 -15.21
C ASP A 72 16.03 9.59 -14.51
N ALA A 73 16.45 9.69 -13.26
CA ALA A 73 16.99 8.54 -12.52
C ALA A 73 16.46 8.52 -11.07
N ILE A 74 15.90 7.38 -10.70
CA ILE A 74 15.35 7.13 -9.37
C ILE A 74 16.16 6.03 -8.70
N SER A 75 16.51 6.26 -7.42
CA SER A 75 17.19 5.27 -6.60
C SER A 75 16.37 3.98 -6.50
N THR A 76 17.01 2.83 -6.69
CA THR A 76 16.37 1.49 -6.57
C THR A 76 15.74 1.24 -5.19
N ARG A 77 16.14 2.03 -4.18
CA ARG A 77 15.62 1.93 -2.82
C ARG A 77 14.22 2.53 -2.69
N VAL A 78 13.90 3.56 -3.47
CA VAL A 78 12.62 4.29 -3.39
C VAL A 78 11.41 3.37 -3.60
N PRO A 79 11.34 2.55 -4.66
CA PRO A 79 10.23 1.61 -4.86
C PRO A 79 10.06 0.63 -3.69
N VAL A 80 11.17 0.17 -3.10
CA VAL A 80 11.12 -0.78 -1.98
C VAL A 80 10.56 -0.14 -0.71
N TYR A 81 11.04 1.05 -0.37
CA TYR A 81 10.50 1.79 0.78
C TYR A 81 9.04 2.16 0.57
N ALA A 82 8.67 2.57 -0.65
CA ALA A 82 7.27 2.81 -0.99
C ALA A 82 6.41 1.54 -0.86
N PHE A 83 6.95 0.37 -1.24
CA PHE A 83 6.28 -0.91 -1.04
C PHE A 83 5.98 -1.15 0.44
N ILE A 84 7.01 -1.11 1.29
CA ILE A 84 6.88 -1.35 2.74
C ILE A 84 5.82 -0.42 3.34
N PHE A 85 5.90 0.87 3.04
CA PHE A 85 4.96 1.85 3.57
C PHE A 85 3.53 1.66 3.07
N LEU A 86 3.33 1.51 1.76
CA LEU A 86 2.00 1.37 1.18
C LEU A 86 1.33 0.06 1.58
N VAL A 87 2.11 -1.01 1.71
CA VAL A 87 1.61 -2.30 2.18
C VAL A 87 1.20 -2.22 3.64
N ALA A 88 2.05 -1.67 4.52
CA ALA A 88 1.72 -1.50 5.94
C ALA A 88 0.46 -0.65 6.14
N LEU A 89 0.39 0.52 5.51
CA LEU A 89 -0.79 1.40 5.58
C LEU A 89 -2.03 0.77 4.93
N GLY A 90 -1.80 0.06 3.81
CA GLY A 90 -2.85 -0.64 3.10
C GLY A 90 -3.55 -1.68 3.96
N ILE A 91 -2.82 -2.40 4.79
CA ILE A 91 -3.37 -3.43 5.66
C ILE A 91 -4.22 -2.83 6.77
N ASP A 92 -3.72 -1.82 7.47
CA ASP A 92 -4.41 -1.24 8.62
C ASP A 92 -5.83 -0.81 8.27
N TYR A 93 -5.97 -0.15 7.15
CA TYR A 93 -7.28 0.27 6.69
C TYR A 93 -8.14 -0.89 6.17
N ASN A 94 -7.57 -1.89 5.51
CA ASN A 94 -8.30 -3.08 5.10
C ASN A 94 -8.83 -3.84 6.32
N ILE A 95 -8.04 -3.91 7.41
CA ILE A 95 -8.46 -4.52 8.66
C ILE A 95 -9.70 -3.82 9.21
N ILE A 96 -9.73 -2.48 9.23
CA ILE A 96 -10.88 -1.71 9.73
C ILE A 96 -12.15 -2.04 8.94
N LEU A 97 -12.08 -2.00 7.60
CA LEU A 97 -13.23 -2.28 6.75
C LEU A 97 -13.71 -3.73 6.88
N ILE A 98 -12.77 -4.68 6.79
CA ILE A 98 -13.08 -6.11 6.82
C ILE A 98 -13.57 -6.55 8.21
N SER A 99 -12.99 -6.03 9.29
CA SER A 99 -13.47 -6.32 10.65
C SER A 99 -14.93 -5.89 10.81
N ARG A 100 -15.27 -4.70 10.34
CA ARG A 100 -16.66 -4.21 10.38
C ARG A 100 -17.58 -5.04 9.48
N PHE A 101 -17.13 -5.38 8.27
CA PHE A 101 -17.87 -6.26 7.38
C PHE A 101 -18.15 -7.63 8.01
N MET A 102 -17.15 -8.27 8.61
CA MET A 102 -17.28 -9.57 9.27
C MET A 102 -18.23 -9.52 10.46
N GLU A 103 -18.26 -8.41 11.21
CA GLU A 103 -19.22 -8.19 12.29
C GLU A 103 -20.64 -8.15 11.77
N GLU A 104 -20.93 -7.33 10.78
CA GLU A 104 -22.25 -7.18 10.17
C GLU A 104 -22.71 -8.46 9.43
N ARG A 105 -21.77 -9.21 8.88
CA ARG A 105 -22.02 -10.45 8.15
C ARG A 105 -22.61 -11.58 9.02
N LYS A 106 -22.47 -11.48 10.36
CA LYS A 106 -23.04 -12.46 11.30
C LYS A 106 -24.58 -12.46 11.28
N THR A 107 -25.17 -11.31 10.99
CA THR A 107 -26.65 -11.12 11.06
C THR A 107 -27.28 -10.70 9.74
N ARG A 108 -26.50 -10.36 8.72
CA ARG A 108 -26.96 -9.80 7.45
C ARG A 108 -26.41 -10.53 6.23
N LYS A 109 -27.03 -10.30 5.08
CA LYS A 109 -26.54 -10.78 3.78
C LYS A 109 -25.29 -10.01 3.37
N VAL A 110 -24.46 -10.59 2.50
CA VAL A 110 -23.16 -10.02 2.06
C VAL A 110 -23.29 -8.56 1.62
N LYS A 111 -24.23 -8.25 0.73
CA LYS A 111 -24.42 -6.90 0.18
C LYS A 111 -24.76 -5.88 1.28
N GLU A 112 -25.74 -6.21 2.11
CA GLU A 112 -26.19 -5.32 3.19
C GLU A 112 -25.09 -5.09 4.23
N ALA A 113 -24.40 -6.17 4.63
CA ALA A 113 -23.28 -6.08 5.57
C ALA A 113 -22.15 -5.20 5.04
N LEU A 114 -21.84 -5.30 3.74
CA LEU A 114 -20.82 -4.50 3.08
C LEU A 114 -21.21 -3.02 3.00
N GLU A 115 -22.45 -2.71 2.62
CA GLU A 115 -22.96 -1.33 2.56
C GLU A 115 -22.88 -0.65 3.94
N ILE A 116 -23.25 -1.36 5.00
CA ILE A 116 -23.15 -0.83 6.36
C ILE A 116 -21.68 -0.66 6.79
N ALA A 117 -20.82 -1.62 6.48
CA ALA A 117 -19.41 -1.52 6.79
C ALA A 117 -18.77 -0.30 6.12
N ILE A 118 -18.99 -0.10 4.82
CA ILE A 118 -18.50 1.06 4.08
C ILE A 118 -19.06 2.37 4.64
N ARG A 119 -20.36 2.41 4.94
CA ARG A 119 -21.00 3.60 5.49
C ARG A 119 -20.41 4.00 6.85
N ASN A 120 -20.12 3.02 7.69
CA ASN A 120 -19.61 3.27 9.05
C ASN A 120 -18.09 3.55 9.07
N THR A 121 -17.31 3.01 8.16
CA THR A 121 -15.85 3.14 8.17
C THR A 121 -15.31 4.10 7.10
N GLY A 122 -16.06 4.34 6.03
CA GLY A 122 -15.60 5.09 4.87
C GLY A 122 -15.17 6.52 5.20
N GLY A 123 -15.93 7.22 6.07
CA GLY A 123 -15.57 8.57 6.51
C GLY A 123 -14.23 8.62 7.25
N VAL A 124 -14.00 7.66 8.16
CA VAL A 124 -12.75 7.56 8.93
C VAL A 124 -11.58 7.23 8.01
N ILE A 125 -11.75 6.25 7.12
CA ILE A 125 -10.72 5.84 6.16
C ILE A 125 -10.36 6.98 5.22
N SER A 126 -11.36 7.68 4.66
CA SER A 126 -11.13 8.77 3.72
C SER A 126 -10.44 9.96 4.39
N SER A 127 -10.89 10.38 5.56
CA SER A 127 -10.26 11.49 6.30
C SER A 127 -8.83 11.16 6.72
N ALA A 128 -8.59 9.96 7.23
CA ALA A 128 -7.25 9.50 7.60
C ALA A 128 -6.32 9.43 6.37
N GLY A 129 -6.81 8.92 5.24
CA GLY A 129 -6.04 8.87 3.99
C GLY A 129 -5.66 10.26 3.48
N VAL A 130 -6.57 11.23 3.51
CA VAL A 130 -6.27 12.62 3.11
C VAL A 130 -5.26 13.26 4.05
N ILE A 131 -5.43 13.11 5.37
CA ILE A 131 -4.50 13.66 6.36
C ILE A 131 -3.11 13.08 6.17
N LEU A 132 -3.02 11.76 5.98
CA LEU A 132 -1.74 11.09 5.81
C LEU A 132 -1.07 11.48 4.49
N ALA A 133 -1.79 11.53 3.38
CA ALA A 133 -1.27 12.00 2.10
C ALA A 133 -0.77 13.45 2.20
N ALA A 134 -1.50 14.33 2.88
CA ALA A 134 -1.08 15.71 3.12
C ALA A 134 0.18 15.78 3.99
N THR A 135 0.31 14.92 4.99
CA THR A 135 1.49 14.82 5.85
C THR A 135 2.73 14.41 5.03
N PHE A 136 2.60 13.40 4.18
CA PHE A 136 3.69 13.03 3.26
C PHE A 136 3.99 14.13 2.26
N ALA A 137 2.97 14.79 1.70
CA ALA A 137 3.16 15.93 0.80
C ALA A 137 3.94 17.09 1.45
N ALA A 138 3.72 17.35 2.74
CA ALA A 138 4.49 18.35 3.47
C ALA A 138 5.99 18.03 3.55
N LEU A 139 6.38 16.74 3.58
CA LEU A 139 7.78 16.33 3.57
C LEU A 139 8.48 16.56 2.21
N MET A 140 7.73 16.83 1.14
CA MET A 140 8.29 17.18 -0.18
C MET A 140 9.05 18.51 -0.17
N THR A 141 8.89 19.33 0.86
CA THR A 141 9.64 20.59 1.02
C THR A 141 11.12 20.38 1.40
N MET A 142 11.50 19.16 1.78
CA MET A 142 12.89 18.85 2.13
C MET A 142 13.78 18.75 0.88
N PRO A 143 14.99 19.33 0.89
CA PRO A 143 15.90 19.37 -0.26
C PRO A 143 16.69 18.06 -0.45
N ILE A 144 16.01 16.91 -0.43
CA ILE A 144 16.59 15.58 -0.61
C ILE A 144 15.81 14.88 -1.72
N SER A 145 16.44 14.67 -2.88
CA SER A 145 15.78 14.16 -4.08
C SER A 145 15.15 12.78 -3.88
N ASP A 146 15.87 11.83 -3.28
CA ASP A 146 15.34 10.48 -3.03
C ASP A 146 14.14 10.51 -2.06
N LEU A 147 14.18 11.38 -1.05
CA LEU A 147 13.08 11.56 -0.11
C LEU A 147 11.87 12.18 -0.82
N PHE A 148 12.09 13.20 -1.65
CA PHE A 148 11.03 13.83 -2.43
C PHE A 148 10.27 12.80 -3.27
N VAL A 149 10.99 11.99 -4.05
CA VAL A 149 10.37 10.97 -4.90
C VAL A 149 9.61 9.93 -4.07
N PHE A 150 10.23 9.48 -2.97
CA PHE A 150 9.61 8.53 -2.05
C PHE A 150 8.29 9.05 -1.46
N VAL A 151 8.31 10.24 -0.87
CA VAL A 151 7.11 10.79 -0.21
C VAL A 151 6.02 11.17 -1.22
N PHE A 152 6.40 11.59 -2.43
CA PHE A 152 5.46 11.82 -3.52
C PHE A 152 4.75 10.52 -3.93
N MET A 153 5.51 9.45 -4.15
CA MET A 153 4.95 8.14 -4.50
C MET A 153 4.03 7.61 -3.40
N VAL A 154 4.43 7.75 -2.13
CA VAL A 154 3.61 7.32 -1.00
C VAL A 154 2.33 8.17 -0.90
N ALA A 155 2.40 9.49 -1.04
CA ALA A 155 1.22 10.35 -1.01
C ALA A 155 0.21 10.00 -2.11
N VAL A 156 0.70 9.85 -3.36
CA VAL A 156 -0.12 9.43 -4.50
C VAL A 156 -0.71 8.04 -4.25
N GLY A 157 0.10 7.10 -3.76
CA GLY A 157 -0.32 5.73 -3.45
C GLY A 157 -1.43 5.67 -2.39
N ILE A 158 -1.32 6.46 -1.33
CA ILE A 158 -2.35 6.56 -0.29
C ILE A 158 -3.67 7.05 -0.87
N LEU A 159 -3.65 8.06 -1.74
CA LEU A 159 -4.86 8.57 -2.38
C LEU A 159 -5.50 7.54 -3.31
N ILE A 160 -4.70 6.86 -4.13
CA ILE A 160 -5.18 5.77 -5.01
C ILE A 160 -5.81 4.66 -4.16
N ASP A 161 -5.11 4.22 -3.12
CA ASP A 161 -5.58 3.16 -2.25
C ASP A 161 -6.88 3.54 -1.54
N THR A 162 -6.95 4.74 -0.98
CA THR A 162 -8.10 5.21 -0.21
C THR A 162 -9.35 5.38 -1.07
N PHE A 163 -9.23 6.01 -2.24
CA PHE A 163 -10.40 6.39 -3.03
C PHE A 163 -10.74 5.38 -4.13
N LEU A 164 -9.74 4.82 -4.82
CA LEU A 164 -9.98 3.89 -5.94
C LEU A 164 -10.05 2.44 -5.45
N VAL A 165 -9.04 1.99 -4.74
CA VAL A 165 -8.94 0.57 -4.38
C VAL A 165 -9.96 0.21 -3.33
N ARG A 166 -10.09 0.98 -2.27
CA ARG A 166 -11.06 0.71 -1.19
C ARG A 166 -12.44 1.21 -1.48
N GLY A 167 -12.55 2.35 -2.17
CA GLY A 167 -13.84 2.88 -2.55
C GLY A 167 -14.56 2.04 -3.58
N MET A 168 -13.84 1.34 -4.45
CA MET A 168 -14.41 0.62 -5.58
C MET A 168 -13.96 -0.85 -5.68
N LEU A 169 -12.65 -1.11 -5.73
CA LEU A 169 -12.13 -2.44 -6.10
C LEU A 169 -12.35 -3.48 -5.00
N LEU A 170 -12.04 -3.15 -3.75
CA LEU A 170 -12.24 -4.08 -2.64
C LEU A 170 -13.72 -4.43 -2.40
N PRO A 171 -14.67 -3.47 -2.39
CA PRO A 171 -16.09 -3.79 -2.32
C PRO A 171 -16.58 -4.69 -3.44
N MET A 172 -16.14 -4.45 -4.69
CA MET A 172 -16.49 -5.32 -5.82
C MET A 172 -16.00 -6.74 -5.63
N LEU A 173 -14.77 -6.92 -5.17
CA LEU A 173 -14.21 -8.24 -4.89
C LEU A 173 -14.97 -8.97 -3.78
N ILE A 174 -15.39 -8.27 -2.73
CA ILE A 174 -16.18 -8.87 -1.64
C ILE A 174 -17.56 -9.31 -2.15
N LEU A 175 -18.17 -8.58 -3.08
CA LEU A 175 -19.47 -8.94 -3.65
C LEU A 175 -19.42 -10.18 -4.54
N THR A 176 -18.24 -10.55 -5.07
CA THR A 176 -18.07 -11.79 -5.84
C THR A 176 -17.89 -13.03 -4.95
N PHE A 177 -17.91 -12.85 -3.65
CA PHE A 177 -17.78 -13.88 -2.61
C PHE A 177 -19.13 -14.49 -2.26
#